data_77b4b108d262a17f71bfac1160383d04
#
_entry.id   77b4b108d262a17f71bfac1160383d04
#
_cell.length_a   1.000
_cell.length_b   1.000
_cell.length_c   1.000
_cell.angle_alpha   90.00
_cell.angle_beta   90.00
_cell.angle_gamma   90.00
#
_symmetry.space_group_name_H-M   'P 1'
#
loop_
_entity.id
_entity.type
_entity.pdbx_description
1 polymer ?
#
loop_
_entity_poly.entity_id
_entity_poly.type
_entity_poly.pdbx_seq_one_letter_code
_entity_poly.pdbx_strand_id
1 'polypeptide(L)'
;MYEWIGAIGYHELKKATYIYVEGEVSDLHNTYGLYENYKYCFAFLREISHYLELLWELKDHSSFVRDGFIHFHNCVNPKDGETQKASLSNVLSTNDGQHVITTFTREELNRASTKFNNLNFDFSVTRSDGQYALMNPLTKDIMDRSERVRSFIIVARCESILPFKIFNYCTALECLFTTDNTEVSHKIAERAALLIGESFDNRIEIFNLIKKAYGIRSKLTHGQAINESEENLIRYSQNLDEILRNIVNIHNEFMSYNKNQLEDFFTNLLFD
;
A
#
# COMPACT_ATOMS: atom_id res chain seq x y z
N MET A 1 -18.79 12.47 22.69
CA MET A 1 -17.52 12.50 21.91
C MET A 1 -16.44 13.31 22.62
N TYR A 2 -16.65 14.58 22.96
CA TYR A 2 -15.65 15.39 23.68
C TYR A 2 -15.18 14.74 24.99
N GLU A 3 -16.07 14.16 25.76
CA GLU A 3 -15.79 13.48 27.02
C GLU A 3 -14.94 12.20 26.83
N TRP A 4 -14.97 11.60 25.63
CA TRP A 4 -14.32 10.33 25.34
C TRP A 4 -12.91 10.49 24.77
N ILE A 5 -12.69 11.49 23.94
CA ILE A 5 -11.43 11.68 23.22
C ILE A 5 -10.62 12.89 23.69
N GLY A 6 -11.17 13.65 24.63
CA GLY A 6 -10.57 14.87 25.15
C GLY A 6 -10.65 16.07 24.18
N ALA A 7 -10.26 17.23 24.69
CA ALA A 7 -10.39 18.49 23.97
C ALA A 7 -9.57 18.53 22.66
N ILE A 8 -8.34 18.02 22.69
CA ILE A 8 -7.43 18.03 21.52
C ILE A 8 -7.96 17.12 20.44
N GLY A 9 -8.29 15.87 20.77
CA GLY A 9 -8.84 14.91 19.81
C GLY A 9 -10.15 15.38 19.20
N TYR A 10 -11.01 16.00 19.99
CA TYR A 10 -12.28 16.58 19.48
C TYR A 10 -12.03 17.73 18.51
N HIS A 11 -11.05 18.59 18.80
CA HIS A 11 -10.70 19.70 17.92
C HIS A 11 -10.09 19.23 16.60
N GLU A 12 -9.28 18.19 16.63
CA GLU A 12 -8.71 17.56 15.44
C GLU A 12 -9.78 16.88 14.59
N LEU A 13 -10.68 16.11 15.20
CA LEU A 13 -11.78 15.45 14.49
C LEU A 13 -12.73 16.44 13.79
N LYS A 14 -12.97 17.61 14.35
CA LYS A 14 -13.80 18.64 13.70
C LYS A 14 -13.26 19.12 12.36
N LYS A 15 -11.96 18.97 12.12
CA LYS A 15 -11.27 19.41 10.91
C LYS A 15 -10.93 18.27 9.96
N ALA A 16 -11.14 17.04 10.39
CA ALA A 16 -10.80 15.85 9.63
C ALA A 16 -12.03 15.20 9.00
N THR A 17 -11.83 14.49 7.90
CA THR A 17 -12.79 13.50 7.44
C THR A 17 -12.67 12.28 8.36
N TYR A 18 -13.79 11.73 8.80
CA TYR A 18 -13.81 10.55 9.64
C TYR A 18 -14.74 9.49 9.08
N ILE A 19 -14.40 8.25 9.34
CA ILE A 19 -15.22 7.08 9.05
C ILE A 19 -15.67 6.51 10.40
N TYR A 20 -16.94 6.20 10.54
CA TYR A 20 -17.45 5.56 11.74
C TYR A 20 -18.31 4.36 11.41
N VAL A 21 -18.33 3.40 12.31
CA VAL A 21 -19.15 2.20 12.25
C VAL A 21 -19.77 2.00 13.63
N GLU A 22 -21.02 1.58 13.65
CA GLU A 22 -21.72 1.14 14.85
C GLU A 22 -22.03 -0.35 14.72
N GLY A 23 -21.87 -1.09 15.81
CA GLY A 23 -22.11 -2.53 15.82
C GLY A 23 -22.13 -3.09 17.23
N GLU A 24 -22.35 -4.39 17.33
CA GLU A 24 -22.32 -5.15 18.56
C GLU A 24 -21.09 -6.05 18.59
N VAL A 25 -20.43 -6.12 19.74
CA VAL A 25 -19.29 -7.01 19.98
C VAL A 25 -19.68 -8.01 21.05
N SER A 26 -19.91 -9.27 20.66
CA SER A 26 -20.37 -10.32 21.55
C SER A 26 -19.29 -10.84 22.52
N ASP A 27 -18.02 -10.68 22.16
CA ASP A 27 -16.88 -11.35 22.81
C ASP A 27 -16.12 -10.50 23.82
N LEU A 28 -16.59 -9.27 24.08
CA LEU A 28 -15.96 -8.35 25.05
C LEU A 28 -15.91 -8.93 26.48
N HIS A 29 -16.82 -9.83 26.83
CA HIS A 29 -16.91 -10.41 28.18
C HIS A 29 -15.83 -11.45 28.48
N ASN A 30 -15.15 -11.99 27.49
CA ASN A 30 -14.12 -12.99 27.65
C ASN A 30 -12.72 -12.41 27.63
N THR A 31 -12.60 -11.09 27.49
CA THR A 31 -11.31 -10.46 27.32
C THR A 31 -10.75 -10.02 28.65
N TYR A 32 -9.62 -10.57 28.97
CA TYR A 32 -8.83 -10.27 30.15
C TYR A 32 -8.15 -8.91 30.04
N GLY A 33 -8.87 -7.84 30.36
CA GLY A 33 -8.28 -6.53 30.60
C GLY A 33 -8.17 -5.60 29.38
N LEU A 34 -7.82 -4.36 29.67
CA LEU A 34 -7.72 -3.18 28.81
C LEU A 34 -6.96 -3.37 27.48
N TYR A 35 -6.06 -4.34 27.43
CA TYR A 35 -5.19 -4.55 26.28
C TYR A 35 -5.85 -5.26 25.09
N GLU A 36 -6.96 -5.94 25.27
CA GLU A 36 -7.58 -6.68 24.18
C GLU A 36 -8.57 -5.83 23.37
N ASN A 37 -9.26 -4.91 24.03
CA ASN A 37 -10.20 -3.98 23.36
C ASN A 37 -9.53 -3.07 22.35
N TYR A 38 -8.28 -2.72 22.56
CA TYR A 38 -7.44 -1.99 21.62
C TYR A 38 -7.25 -2.73 20.28
N LYS A 39 -7.27 -4.08 20.28
CA LYS A 39 -7.13 -4.88 19.05
C LYS A 39 -8.23 -4.60 18.04
N TYR A 40 -9.46 -4.39 18.48
CA TYR A 40 -10.58 -4.04 17.60
C TYR A 40 -10.35 -2.68 16.91
N CYS A 41 -9.92 -1.69 17.66
CA CYS A 41 -9.60 -0.38 17.09
C CYS A 41 -8.45 -0.48 16.08
N PHE A 42 -7.44 -1.25 16.38
CA PHE A 42 -6.28 -1.46 15.51
C PHE A 42 -6.65 -2.24 14.24
N ALA A 43 -7.47 -3.29 14.37
CA ALA A 43 -7.97 -4.06 13.23
C ALA A 43 -8.75 -3.16 12.28
N PHE A 44 -9.66 -2.35 12.81
CA PHE A 44 -10.44 -1.40 12.02
C PHE A 44 -9.57 -0.34 11.32
N LEU A 45 -8.55 0.19 11.99
CA LEU A 45 -7.60 1.11 11.37
C LEU A 45 -6.86 0.45 10.19
N ARG A 46 -6.47 -0.82 10.32
CA ARG A 46 -5.83 -1.56 9.24
C ARG A 46 -6.79 -1.80 8.07
N GLU A 47 -8.03 -2.10 8.36
CA GLU A 47 -9.09 -2.22 7.35
C GLU A 47 -9.26 -0.94 6.55
N ILE A 48 -9.37 0.20 7.23
CA ILE A 48 -9.46 1.51 6.57
C ILE A 48 -8.18 1.81 5.77
N SER A 49 -7.00 1.51 6.32
CA SER A 49 -5.73 1.68 5.60
C SER A 49 -5.72 0.91 4.29
N HIS A 50 -6.22 -0.31 4.31
CA HIS A 50 -6.34 -1.18 3.14
C HIS A 50 -7.32 -0.64 2.10
N TYR A 51 -8.45 -0.11 2.55
CA TYR A 51 -9.39 0.59 1.66
C TYR A 51 -8.73 1.79 0.97
N LEU A 52 -7.90 2.54 1.68
CA LEU A 52 -7.14 3.66 1.09
C LEU A 52 -6.10 3.18 0.06
N GLU A 53 -5.53 1.98 0.21
CA GLU A 53 -4.66 1.39 -0.80
C GLU A 53 -5.42 1.10 -2.10
N LEU A 54 -6.65 0.62 -2.02
CA LEU A 54 -7.50 0.41 -3.19
C LEU A 54 -7.89 1.72 -3.89
N LEU A 55 -8.00 2.82 -3.15
CA LEU A 55 -8.18 4.15 -3.75
C LEU A 55 -6.97 4.58 -4.57
N TRP A 56 -5.74 4.20 -4.15
CA TRP A 56 -4.55 4.45 -4.93
C TRP A 56 -4.57 3.72 -6.30
N GLU A 57 -5.15 2.56 -6.37
CA GLU A 57 -5.31 1.86 -7.64
C GLU A 57 -6.15 2.66 -8.65
N LEU A 58 -7.02 3.55 -8.19
CA LEU A 58 -7.83 4.42 -9.04
C LEU A 58 -7.08 5.70 -9.44
N LYS A 59 -6.43 6.33 -8.47
CA LYS A 59 -5.59 7.51 -8.69
C LYS A 59 -4.64 7.74 -7.51
N ASP A 60 -3.54 8.43 -7.80
CA ASP A 60 -2.59 8.82 -6.78
C ASP A 60 -3.21 9.77 -5.74
N HIS A 61 -2.82 9.59 -4.48
CA HIS A 61 -3.26 10.40 -3.36
C HIS A 61 -2.34 10.24 -2.15
N SER A 62 -2.39 11.18 -1.22
CA SER A 62 -1.69 11.11 0.07
C SER A 62 -2.62 10.96 1.27
N SER A 63 -3.86 10.52 1.04
CA SER A 63 -4.80 10.27 2.14
C SER A 63 -4.35 9.07 2.97
N PHE A 64 -4.32 9.22 4.28
CA PHE A 64 -3.95 8.16 5.22
C PHE A 64 -4.82 8.23 6.46
N VAL A 65 -4.93 7.13 7.18
CA VAL A 65 -5.56 7.07 8.49
C VAL A 65 -4.46 6.92 9.54
N ARG A 66 -4.51 7.76 10.59
CA ARG A 66 -3.54 7.73 11.68
C ARG A 66 -4.13 7.23 12.97
N ASP A 67 -5.21 7.87 13.40
CA ASP A 67 -5.80 7.65 14.70
C ASP A 67 -7.19 7.04 14.58
N GLY A 68 -7.46 6.04 15.40
CA GLY A 68 -8.76 5.44 15.57
C GLY A 68 -9.19 5.47 17.03
N PHE A 69 -10.50 5.60 17.23
CA PHE A 69 -11.11 5.56 18.55
C PHE A 69 -12.27 4.58 18.51
N ILE A 70 -12.33 3.69 19.47
CA ILE A 70 -13.48 2.83 19.68
C ILE A 70 -14.06 3.11 21.05
N HIS A 71 -15.36 3.25 21.12
CA HIS A 71 -16.08 3.42 22.37
C HIS A 71 -17.03 2.27 22.57
N PHE A 72 -16.79 1.48 23.61
CA PHE A 72 -17.68 0.43 24.07
C PHE A 72 -18.62 1.03 25.11
N HIS A 73 -19.88 1.06 24.86
CA HIS A 73 -20.86 1.53 25.84
C HIS A 73 -21.69 0.37 26.36
N ASN A 74 -22.03 0.45 27.63
CA ASN A 74 -22.91 -0.53 28.26
C ASN A 74 -24.35 -0.29 27.78
N CYS A 75 -25.06 -1.35 27.42
CA CYS A 75 -26.47 -1.29 27.04
C CYS A 75 -27.38 -0.71 28.13
N VAL A 76 -26.97 -0.80 29.41
CA VAL A 76 -27.75 -0.33 30.56
C VAL A 76 -27.44 1.12 30.88
N ASN A 77 -26.19 1.55 30.78
CA ASN A 77 -25.78 2.93 31.02
C ASN A 77 -24.70 3.36 30.01
N PRO A 78 -25.07 4.08 28.94
CA PRO A 78 -24.12 4.48 27.91
C PRO A 78 -22.96 5.37 28.39
N LYS A 79 -23.06 5.93 29.61
CA LYS A 79 -21.98 6.72 30.22
C LYS A 79 -20.89 5.88 30.88
N ASP A 80 -21.17 4.62 31.15
CA ASP A 80 -20.24 3.68 31.84
C ASP A 80 -19.42 2.87 30.81
N GLY A 81 -19.08 3.50 29.70
CA GLY A 81 -18.31 2.86 28.65
C GLY A 81 -16.82 3.07 28.75
N GLU A 82 -16.09 2.32 27.98
CA GLU A 82 -14.65 2.39 27.83
C GLU A 82 -14.27 2.89 26.45
N THR A 83 -13.35 3.84 26.38
CA THR A 83 -12.80 4.33 25.12
C THR A 83 -11.35 3.87 24.96
N GLN A 84 -11.07 3.24 23.84
CA GLN A 84 -9.72 2.84 23.45
C GLN A 84 -9.26 3.63 22.24
N LYS A 85 -7.96 3.91 22.17
CA LYS A 85 -7.31 4.53 21.01
C LYS A 85 -6.26 3.60 20.44
N ALA A 86 -6.20 3.53 19.13
CA ALA A 86 -5.08 2.94 18.40
C ALA A 86 -4.55 3.95 17.38
N SER A 87 -3.29 3.81 16.99
CA SER A 87 -2.67 4.68 15.99
C SER A 87 -1.78 3.88 15.05
N LEU A 88 -1.79 4.28 13.77
CA LEU A 88 -0.84 3.82 12.76
C LEU A 88 0.19 4.91 12.50
N SER A 89 1.42 4.52 12.21
CA SER A 89 2.52 5.46 11.92
C SER A 89 2.69 5.76 10.43
N ASN A 90 1.90 5.13 9.56
CA ASN A 90 2.05 5.27 8.12
C ASN A 90 1.46 6.60 7.66
N VAL A 91 2.32 7.48 7.18
CA VAL A 91 1.95 8.76 6.57
C VAL A 91 2.24 8.63 5.08
N LEU A 92 1.20 8.66 4.24
CA LEU A 92 1.34 8.49 2.80
C LEU A 92 1.66 9.83 2.12
N SER A 93 2.48 9.77 1.09
CA SER A 93 2.76 10.88 0.17
C SER A 93 2.36 10.49 -1.26
N THR A 94 2.09 11.47 -2.08
CA THR A 94 1.87 11.31 -3.53
C THR A 94 3.14 10.81 -4.24
N ASN A 95 3.01 10.44 -5.49
CA ASN A 95 4.11 9.93 -6.30
C ASN A 95 5.28 10.93 -6.45
N ASP A 96 5.05 12.21 -6.24
CA ASP A 96 6.08 13.27 -6.20
C ASP A 96 6.59 13.60 -4.77
N GLY A 97 6.20 12.80 -3.79
CA GLY A 97 6.62 12.96 -2.40
C GLY A 97 5.86 14.02 -1.60
N GLN A 98 4.80 14.60 -2.15
CA GLN A 98 4.05 15.67 -1.50
C GLN A 98 2.86 15.15 -0.70
N HIS A 99 2.30 16.04 0.13
CA HIS A 99 1.04 15.81 0.83
C HIS A 99 0.01 16.78 0.29
N VAL A 100 -0.96 16.25 -0.47
CA VAL A 100 -1.98 17.05 -1.14
C VAL A 100 -3.38 16.60 -0.77
N ILE A 101 -4.31 17.54 -0.78
CA ILE A 101 -5.73 17.22 -0.62
C ILE A 101 -6.22 16.62 -1.94
N THR A 102 -6.72 15.38 -1.87
CA THR A 102 -7.27 14.67 -3.02
C THR A 102 -8.77 14.51 -2.85
N THR A 103 -9.51 14.87 -3.89
CA THR A 103 -10.96 14.68 -3.93
C THR A 103 -11.29 13.41 -4.68
N PHE A 104 -12.13 12.56 -4.08
CA PHE A 104 -12.69 11.36 -4.71
C PHE A 104 -14.15 11.60 -5.06
N THR A 105 -14.55 11.19 -6.25
CA THR A 105 -15.95 11.16 -6.64
C THR A 105 -16.67 10.01 -5.95
N ARG A 106 -18.00 10.10 -5.86
CA ARG A 106 -18.81 9.00 -5.30
C ARG A 106 -18.64 7.69 -6.10
N GLU A 107 -18.40 7.82 -7.39
CA GLU A 107 -18.22 6.70 -8.29
C GLU A 107 -16.89 5.98 -8.03
N GLU A 108 -15.80 6.73 -7.84
CA GLU A 108 -14.49 6.19 -7.43
C GLU A 108 -14.59 5.47 -6.07
N LEU A 109 -15.23 6.08 -5.09
CA LEU A 109 -15.43 5.45 -3.78
C LEU A 109 -16.26 4.17 -3.87
N ASN A 110 -17.31 4.14 -4.69
CA ASN A 110 -18.12 2.93 -4.90
C ASN A 110 -17.31 1.81 -5.59
N ARG A 111 -16.45 2.16 -6.56
CA ARG A 111 -15.58 1.18 -7.21
C ARG A 111 -14.58 0.57 -6.23
N ALA A 112 -13.96 1.39 -5.39
CA ALA A 112 -13.07 0.91 -4.33
C ALA A 112 -13.81 0.02 -3.33
N SER A 113 -15.02 0.41 -2.90
CA SER A 113 -15.84 -0.38 -1.98
C SER A 113 -16.24 -1.74 -2.55
N THR A 114 -16.60 -1.79 -3.82
CA THR A 114 -16.93 -3.06 -4.49
C THR A 114 -15.72 -3.99 -4.51
N LYS A 115 -14.54 -3.45 -4.83
CA LYS A 115 -13.30 -4.22 -4.84
C LYS A 115 -12.92 -4.69 -3.43
N PHE A 116 -13.04 -3.81 -2.43
CA PHE A 116 -12.79 -4.12 -1.03
C PHE A 116 -13.69 -5.25 -0.52
N ASN A 117 -14.98 -5.20 -0.79
CA ASN A 117 -15.93 -6.22 -0.35
C ASN A 117 -15.70 -7.59 -1.01
N ASN A 118 -15.05 -7.63 -2.17
CA ASN A 118 -14.69 -8.88 -2.86
C ASN A 118 -13.36 -9.48 -2.38
N LEU A 119 -12.60 -8.74 -1.59
CA LEU A 119 -11.37 -9.23 -0.98
C LEU A 119 -11.73 -9.89 0.35
N ASN A 120 -11.49 -11.20 0.45
CA ASN A 120 -11.61 -11.92 1.71
C ASN A 120 -10.42 -11.57 2.61
N PHE A 121 -10.51 -10.44 3.32
CA PHE A 121 -9.52 -10.12 4.34
C PHE A 121 -9.77 -10.94 5.58
N ASP A 122 -8.83 -11.79 5.92
CA ASP A 122 -8.79 -12.42 7.22
C ASP A 122 -8.14 -11.48 8.24
N PHE A 123 -8.95 -10.61 8.84
CA PHE A 123 -8.53 -9.75 9.95
C PHE A 123 -8.29 -10.52 11.24
N SER A 124 -8.62 -11.82 11.27
CA SER A 124 -8.38 -12.70 12.41
C SER A 124 -6.90 -13.01 12.63
N VAL A 125 -6.01 -12.55 11.77
CA VAL A 125 -4.55 -12.58 11.99
C VAL A 125 -4.12 -11.59 13.09
N THR A 126 -4.95 -11.39 14.08
CA THR A 126 -4.48 -11.05 15.42
C THR A 126 -3.87 -12.31 15.98
N ARG A 127 -2.56 -12.46 15.83
CA ARG A 127 -1.84 -13.58 16.43
C ARG A 127 -2.14 -13.63 17.91
N SER A 128 -2.41 -14.83 18.38
CA SER A 128 -2.65 -15.16 19.77
C SER A 128 -1.51 -14.76 20.74
N ASP A 129 -0.37 -14.32 20.22
CA ASP A 129 0.84 -13.99 20.99
C ASP A 129 1.11 -12.48 21.13
N GLY A 130 0.25 -11.63 20.58
CA GLY A 130 0.41 -10.16 20.66
C GLY A 130 1.66 -9.62 19.97
N GLN A 131 2.46 -10.46 19.33
CA GLN A 131 3.65 -10.04 18.61
C GLN A 131 3.25 -9.53 17.21
N TYR A 132 3.60 -8.29 16.94
CA TYR A 132 3.52 -7.71 15.60
C TYR A 132 4.51 -8.43 14.68
N ALA A 133 4.00 -9.32 13.88
CA ALA A 133 4.82 -10.00 12.88
C ALA A 133 5.04 -9.12 11.65
N LEU A 134 5.62 -7.97 11.82
CA LEU A 134 6.00 -7.08 10.73
C LEU A 134 7.02 -7.71 9.77
N MET A 135 7.76 -8.72 10.22
CA MET A 135 8.85 -9.32 9.43
C MET A 135 8.59 -10.77 9.00
N ASN A 136 7.68 -11.47 9.64
CA ASN A 136 7.49 -12.91 9.39
C ASN A 136 6.91 -13.26 8.01
N PRO A 137 5.99 -12.48 7.42
CA PRO A 137 5.48 -12.81 6.09
C PRO A 137 6.56 -12.80 5.02
N LEU A 138 7.46 -11.81 5.06
CA LEU A 138 8.56 -11.69 4.06
C LEU A 138 9.60 -12.82 4.19
N THR A 139 9.77 -13.40 5.38
CA THR A 139 10.81 -14.40 5.65
C THR A 139 10.36 -15.84 5.48
N LYS A 140 9.06 -16.12 5.36
CA LYS A 140 8.50 -17.48 5.40
C LYS A 140 7.81 -17.94 4.11
N ASP A 141 8.00 -17.31 2.99
CA ASP A 141 7.28 -17.62 1.73
C ASP A 141 5.73 -17.68 1.88
N ILE A 142 5.20 -17.00 2.88
CA ILE A 142 3.76 -16.96 3.16
C ILE A 142 3.08 -15.92 2.26
N MET A 143 3.80 -14.87 1.89
CA MET A 143 3.29 -13.84 0.99
C MET A 143 3.41 -14.29 -0.46
N ASP A 144 2.33 -14.18 -1.18
CA ASP A 144 2.37 -14.32 -2.63
C ASP A 144 3.06 -13.13 -3.31
N ARG A 145 3.21 -13.18 -4.62
CA ARG A 145 3.83 -12.11 -5.40
C ARG A 145 3.07 -10.80 -5.29
N SER A 146 1.75 -10.84 -5.36
CA SER A 146 0.88 -9.66 -5.27
C SER A 146 1.04 -8.94 -3.93
N GLU A 147 1.04 -9.69 -2.84
CA GLU A 147 1.22 -9.15 -1.49
C GLU A 147 2.60 -8.50 -1.31
N ARG A 148 3.66 -9.11 -1.85
CA ARG A 148 5.01 -8.53 -1.83
C ARG A 148 5.08 -7.22 -2.61
N VAL A 149 4.51 -7.19 -3.80
CA VAL A 149 4.44 -5.97 -4.63
C VAL A 149 3.71 -4.85 -3.90
N ARG A 150 2.52 -5.14 -3.37
CA ARG A 150 1.72 -4.17 -2.60
C ARG A 150 2.49 -3.63 -1.39
N SER A 151 3.20 -4.50 -0.68
CA SER A 151 4.02 -4.09 0.47
C SER A 151 5.08 -3.08 0.07
N PHE A 152 5.81 -3.27 -1.04
CA PHE A 152 6.80 -2.30 -1.50
C PHE A 152 6.19 -1.02 -2.06
N ILE A 153 5.02 -1.09 -2.70
CA ILE A 153 4.27 0.10 -3.10
C ILE A 153 3.88 0.94 -1.88
N ILE A 154 3.38 0.31 -0.81
CA ILE A 154 3.03 1.01 0.43
C ILE A 154 4.26 1.66 1.04
N VAL A 155 5.38 0.95 1.13
CA VAL A 155 6.65 1.52 1.63
C VAL A 155 7.09 2.70 0.77
N ALA A 156 7.03 2.59 -0.56
CA ALA A 156 7.32 3.70 -1.45
C ALA A 156 6.40 4.91 -1.19
N ARG A 157 5.11 4.68 -0.96
CA ARG A 157 4.15 5.74 -0.66
C ARG A 157 4.32 6.36 0.72
N CYS A 158 4.92 5.65 1.66
CA CYS A 158 5.32 6.22 2.96
C CYS A 158 6.56 7.11 2.87
N GLU A 159 7.31 7.05 1.77
CA GLU A 159 8.50 7.86 1.57
C GLU A 159 8.17 9.20 0.92
N SER A 160 8.69 10.30 1.48
CA SER A 160 8.66 11.62 0.84
C SER A 160 9.95 11.94 0.09
N ILE A 161 11.03 11.22 0.39
CA ILE A 161 12.34 11.41 -0.25
C ILE A 161 12.38 10.59 -1.54
N LEU A 162 12.37 11.28 -2.68
CA LEU A 162 12.21 10.68 -4.01
C LEU A 162 13.19 9.53 -4.33
N PRO A 163 14.50 9.59 -4.02
CA PRO A 163 15.38 8.44 -4.26
C PRO A 163 14.97 7.18 -3.51
N PHE A 164 14.51 7.26 -2.27
CA PHE A 164 14.01 6.12 -1.51
C PHE A 164 12.66 5.62 -2.05
N LYS A 165 11.79 6.54 -2.48
CA LYS A 165 10.53 6.20 -3.15
C LYS A 165 10.79 5.40 -4.44
N ILE A 166 11.67 5.89 -5.30
CA ILE A 166 12.11 5.24 -6.55
C ILE A 166 12.73 3.86 -6.26
N PHE A 167 13.57 3.75 -5.21
CA PHE A 167 14.16 2.49 -4.78
C PHE A 167 13.07 1.44 -4.47
N ASN A 168 12.06 1.81 -3.71
CA ASN A 168 10.97 0.89 -3.33
C ASN A 168 10.09 0.54 -4.53
N TYR A 169 9.80 1.47 -5.44
CA TYR A 169 9.10 1.16 -6.68
C TYR A 169 9.90 0.21 -7.58
N CYS A 170 11.21 0.38 -7.70
CA CYS A 170 12.06 -0.58 -8.40
C CYS A 170 12.00 -1.96 -7.75
N THR A 171 11.97 -2.03 -6.41
CA THR A 171 11.85 -3.31 -5.69
C THR A 171 10.48 -3.95 -5.91
N ALA A 172 9.41 -3.17 -5.99
CA ALA A 172 8.09 -3.68 -6.38
C ALA A 172 8.11 -4.29 -7.79
N LEU A 173 8.78 -3.63 -8.75
CA LEU A 173 8.97 -4.17 -10.10
C LEU A 173 9.82 -5.44 -10.10
N GLU A 174 10.85 -5.55 -9.24
CA GLU A 174 11.59 -6.80 -9.05
C GLU A 174 10.68 -7.94 -8.60
N CYS A 175 9.82 -7.70 -7.63
CA CYS A 175 8.86 -8.71 -7.18
C CYS A 175 7.93 -9.16 -8.31
N LEU A 176 7.57 -8.28 -9.24
CA LEU A 176 6.71 -8.61 -10.38
C LEU A 176 7.43 -9.48 -11.43
N PHE A 177 8.61 -9.07 -11.82
CA PHE A 177 9.21 -9.51 -13.08
C PHE A 177 10.43 -10.43 -12.95
N THR A 178 11.03 -10.56 -11.75
CA THR A 178 12.23 -11.36 -11.60
C THR A 178 11.95 -12.81 -11.24
N THR A 179 12.72 -13.68 -11.84
CA THR A 179 12.75 -15.12 -11.58
C THR A 179 14.13 -15.63 -11.22
N ASP A 180 15.16 -14.81 -11.48
CA ASP A 180 16.55 -15.05 -11.16
C ASP A 180 17.32 -13.74 -10.90
N ASN A 181 18.60 -13.82 -10.59
CA ASN A 181 19.43 -12.67 -10.22
C ASN A 181 20.32 -12.16 -11.37
N THR A 182 20.09 -12.62 -12.61
CA THR A 182 20.89 -12.22 -13.77
C THR A 182 20.20 -11.12 -14.57
N GLU A 183 20.96 -10.10 -14.95
CA GLU A 183 20.47 -8.97 -15.79
C GLU A 183 19.17 -8.35 -15.32
N VAL A 184 18.96 -8.31 -14.02
CA VAL A 184 17.68 -7.91 -13.36
C VAL A 184 17.11 -6.63 -13.96
N SER A 185 17.90 -5.56 -14.06
CA SER A 185 17.41 -4.27 -14.58
C SER A 185 17.00 -4.32 -16.06
N HIS A 186 17.64 -5.19 -16.85
CA HIS A 186 17.29 -5.34 -18.27
C HIS A 186 15.99 -6.12 -18.40
N LYS A 187 15.89 -7.27 -17.77
CA LYS A 187 14.68 -8.11 -17.80
C LYS A 187 13.42 -7.37 -17.32
N ILE A 188 13.55 -6.59 -16.25
CA ILE A 188 12.42 -5.82 -15.75
C ILE A 188 11.99 -4.73 -16.74
N ALA A 189 12.95 -4.00 -17.30
CA ALA A 189 12.65 -2.95 -18.27
C ALA A 189 12.01 -3.53 -19.55
N GLU A 190 12.53 -4.65 -20.04
CA GLU A 190 11.99 -5.35 -21.20
C GLU A 190 10.57 -5.89 -20.92
N ARG A 191 10.39 -6.64 -19.84
CA ARG A 191 9.11 -7.26 -19.48
C ARG A 191 8.01 -6.22 -19.23
N ALA A 192 8.34 -5.14 -18.53
CA ALA A 192 7.39 -4.05 -18.35
C ALA A 192 7.04 -3.36 -19.67
N ALA A 193 8.03 -3.07 -20.52
CA ALA A 193 7.82 -2.45 -21.82
C ALA A 193 6.95 -3.33 -22.75
N LEU A 194 7.17 -4.64 -22.76
CA LEU A 194 6.35 -5.58 -23.52
C LEU A 194 4.92 -5.67 -22.99
N LEU A 195 4.76 -5.65 -21.68
CA LEU A 195 3.46 -5.86 -21.03
C LEU A 195 2.51 -4.69 -21.21
N ILE A 196 3.02 -3.46 -21.06
CA ILE A 196 2.18 -2.25 -21.00
C ILE A 196 2.43 -1.26 -22.15
N GLY A 197 3.44 -1.50 -22.99
CA GLY A 197 3.75 -0.58 -24.09
C GLY A 197 2.84 -0.81 -25.29
N GLU A 198 2.08 0.23 -25.63
CA GLU A 198 1.07 0.19 -26.71
C GLU A 198 1.67 0.33 -28.12
N SER A 199 2.86 0.91 -28.24
CA SER A 199 3.58 1.12 -29.50
C SER A 199 5.07 0.87 -29.31
N PHE A 200 5.80 0.73 -30.43
CA PHE A 200 7.24 0.60 -30.40
C PHE A 200 7.93 1.76 -29.65
N ASP A 201 7.56 2.99 -29.96
CA ASP A 201 8.14 4.17 -29.31
C ASP A 201 7.83 4.21 -27.81
N ASN A 202 6.60 3.89 -27.43
CA ASN A 202 6.19 3.83 -26.03
C ASN A 202 6.92 2.71 -25.28
N ARG A 203 7.14 1.55 -25.90
CA ARG A 203 7.96 0.46 -25.32
C ARG A 203 9.39 0.94 -25.05
N ILE A 204 10.01 1.66 -25.97
CA ILE A 204 11.35 2.22 -25.80
C ILE A 204 11.38 3.26 -24.67
N GLU A 205 10.37 4.10 -24.55
CA GLU A 205 10.26 5.07 -23.47
C GLU A 205 10.18 4.40 -22.10
N ILE A 206 9.29 3.40 -21.95
CA ILE A 206 9.14 2.63 -20.70
C ILE A 206 10.46 1.92 -20.35
N PHE A 207 11.07 1.25 -21.31
CA PHE A 207 12.35 0.57 -21.13
C PHE A 207 13.42 1.52 -20.59
N ASN A 208 13.62 2.66 -21.29
CA ASN A 208 14.62 3.65 -20.91
C ASN A 208 14.34 4.28 -19.53
N LEU A 209 13.09 4.55 -19.21
CA LEU A 209 12.66 5.10 -17.94
C LEU A 209 13.03 4.14 -16.79
N ILE A 210 12.70 2.87 -16.92
CA ILE A 210 13.00 1.86 -15.89
C ILE A 210 14.52 1.69 -15.75
N LYS A 211 15.27 1.67 -16.84
CA LYS A 211 16.74 1.61 -16.80
C LYS A 211 17.35 2.81 -16.05
N LYS A 212 16.81 4.01 -16.24
CA LYS A 212 17.22 5.22 -15.51
C LYS A 212 16.90 5.11 -14.01
N ALA A 213 15.69 4.68 -13.66
CA ALA A 213 15.29 4.47 -12.28
C ALA A 213 16.18 3.44 -11.56
N TYR A 214 16.55 2.36 -12.25
CA TYR A 214 17.50 1.39 -11.73
C TYR A 214 18.90 1.95 -11.53
N GLY A 215 19.33 2.90 -12.36
CA GLY A 215 20.57 3.64 -12.15
C GLY A 215 20.56 4.43 -10.84
N ILE A 216 19.44 5.06 -10.51
CA ILE A 216 19.23 5.78 -9.23
C ILE A 216 19.26 4.79 -8.05
N ARG A 217 18.50 3.68 -8.15
CA ARG A 217 18.48 2.62 -7.15
C ARG A 217 19.88 2.06 -6.86
N SER A 218 20.64 1.80 -7.91
CA SER A 218 21.99 1.27 -7.80
C SER A 218 22.93 2.24 -7.06
N LYS A 219 22.90 3.52 -7.43
CA LYS A 219 23.67 4.56 -6.74
C LYS A 219 23.31 4.66 -5.26
N LEU A 220 22.01 4.66 -4.94
CA LEU A 220 21.53 4.70 -3.57
C LEU A 220 22.03 3.48 -2.77
N THR A 221 21.90 2.29 -3.32
CA THR A 221 22.34 1.03 -2.68
C THR A 221 23.85 1.02 -2.37
N HIS A 222 24.65 1.61 -3.25
CA HIS A 222 26.11 1.68 -3.10
C HIS A 222 26.60 2.95 -2.40
N GLY A 223 25.71 3.77 -1.83
CA GLY A 223 26.06 5.00 -1.13
C GLY A 223 26.70 6.05 -2.05
N GLN A 224 26.41 6.01 -3.35
CA GLN A 224 26.95 6.95 -4.32
C GLN A 224 26.04 8.18 -4.46
N ALA A 225 26.63 9.32 -4.83
CA ALA A 225 25.88 10.53 -5.08
C ALA A 225 24.92 10.37 -6.28
N ILE A 226 23.70 10.81 -6.10
CA ILE A 226 22.67 10.83 -7.14
C ILE A 226 22.72 12.23 -7.78
N ASN A 227 23.27 12.32 -8.99
CA ASN A 227 23.42 13.57 -9.75
C ASN A 227 22.24 13.73 -10.75
N GLU A 228 21.01 13.66 -10.22
CA GLU A 228 19.79 13.91 -10.97
C GLU A 228 19.14 15.20 -10.49
N SER A 229 18.48 15.93 -11.39
CA SER A 229 17.67 17.09 -11.00
C SER A 229 16.42 16.62 -10.24
N GLU A 230 15.90 17.47 -9.37
CA GLU A 230 14.64 17.20 -8.66
C GLU A 230 13.49 16.92 -9.63
N GLU A 231 13.42 17.70 -10.73
CA GLU A 231 12.43 17.50 -11.79
C GLU A 231 12.50 16.10 -12.43
N ASN A 232 13.72 15.60 -12.68
CA ASN A 232 13.90 14.24 -13.17
C ASN A 232 13.48 13.18 -12.14
N LEU A 233 13.81 13.38 -10.87
CA LEU A 233 13.41 12.48 -9.79
C LEU A 233 11.89 12.42 -9.65
N ILE A 234 11.21 13.57 -9.70
CA ILE A 234 9.74 13.64 -9.71
C ILE A 234 9.19 12.85 -10.89
N ARG A 235 9.68 13.12 -12.11
CA ARG A 235 9.22 12.42 -13.31
C ARG A 235 9.42 10.92 -13.24
N TYR A 236 10.56 10.44 -12.77
CA TYR A 236 10.80 9.01 -12.63
C TYR A 236 9.86 8.38 -11.59
N SER A 237 9.67 9.01 -10.46
CA SER A 237 8.77 8.54 -9.41
C SER A 237 7.32 8.46 -9.88
N GLN A 238 6.82 9.51 -10.54
CA GLN A 238 5.48 9.58 -11.10
C GLN A 238 5.21 8.48 -12.12
N ASN A 239 6.13 8.30 -13.07
CA ASN A 239 5.99 7.27 -14.10
C ASN A 239 6.07 5.85 -13.52
N LEU A 240 6.94 5.60 -12.53
CA LEU A 240 7.00 4.29 -11.88
C LEU A 240 5.71 3.97 -11.13
N ASP A 241 5.14 4.95 -10.44
CA ASP A 241 3.86 4.82 -9.76
C ASP A 241 2.73 4.48 -10.75
N GLU A 242 2.68 5.18 -11.88
CA GLU A 242 1.70 4.94 -12.93
C GLU A 242 1.85 3.57 -13.58
N ILE A 243 3.08 3.16 -13.89
CA ILE A 243 3.40 1.83 -14.41
C ILE A 243 2.91 0.75 -13.44
N LEU A 244 3.25 0.87 -12.16
CA LEU A 244 2.83 -0.10 -11.14
C LEU A 244 1.31 -0.13 -10.97
N ARG A 245 0.65 1.03 -10.99
CA ARG A 245 -0.80 1.13 -10.91
C ARG A 245 -1.49 0.47 -12.09
N ASN A 246 -0.97 0.70 -13.29
CA ASN A 246 -1.46 0.07 -14.51
C ASN A 246 -1.35 -1.47 -14.42
N ILE A 247 -0.16 -1.98 -14.05
CA ILE A 247 0.08 -3.42 -13.93
C ILE A 247 -0.85 -4.06 -12.89
N VAL A 248 -0.96 -3.45 -11.71
CA VAL A 248 -1.81 -3.96 -10.62
C VAL A 248 -3.29 -4.01 -11.04
N ASN A 249 -3.76 -3.05 -11.83
CA ASN A 249 -5.15 -2.97 -12.24
C ASN A 249 -5.52 -3.87 -13.42
N ILE A 250 -4.67 -3.93 -14.44
CA ILE A 250 -5.00 -4.52 -15.74
C ILE A 250 -4.38 -5.91 -15.90
N HIS A 251 -3.20 -6.11 -15.34
CA HIS A 251 -2.38 -7.30 -15.58
C HIS A 251 -2.14 -8.12 -14.30
N ASN A 252 -3.16 -8.25 -13.45
CA ASN A 252 -3.03 -8.97 -12.19
C ASN A 252 -2.95 -10.51 -12.33
N GLU A 253 -3.30 -11.05 -13.49
CA GLU A 253 -3.35 -12.50 -13.72
C GLU A 253 -2.02 -13.20 -13.47
N PHE A 254 -0.92 -12.62 -13.99
CA PHE A 254 0.41 -13.23 -13.84
C PHE A 254 0.98 -13.11 -12.42
N MET A 255 0.38 -12.33 -11.55
CA MET A 255 0.82 -12.20 -10.16
C MET A 255 0.73 -13.52 -9.39
N SER A 256 -0.19 -14.41 -9.80
CA SER A 256 -0.35 -15.75 -9.22
C SER A 256 0.56 -16.83 -9.84
N TYR A 257 1.29 -16.48 -10.91
CA TYR A 257 2.14 -17.42 -11.62
C TYR A 257 3.35 -17.86 -10.80
N ASN A 258 3.66 -19.14 -10.85
CA ASN A 258 4.94 -19.63 -10.37
C ASN A 258 6.09 -19.21 -11.33
N LYS A 259 7.31 -19.52 -10.96
CA LYS A 259 8.50 -19.12 -11.73
C LYS A 259 8.46 -19.57 -13.20
N ASN A 260 8.09 -20.82 -13.47
CA ASN A 260 8.06 -21.36 -14.83
C ASN A 260 6.95 -20.75 -15.67
N GLN A 261 5.77 -20.63 -15.08
CA GLN A 261 4.62 -19.97 -15.74
C GLN A 261 4.92 -18.51 -16.10
N LEU A 262 5.68 -17.80 -15.25
CA LEU A 262 6.06 -16.44 -15.52
C LEU A 262 7.07 -16.33 -16.67
N GLU A 263 8.05 -17.24 -16.73
CA GLU A 263 9.01 -17.29 -17.85
C GLU A 263 8.31 -17.63 -19.16
N ASP A 264 7.41 -18.62 -19.15
CA ASP A 264 6.64 -19.00 -20.33
C ASP A 264 5.75 -17.84 -20.81
N PHE A 265 5.10 -17.14 -19.88
CA PHE A 265 4.26 -15.97 -20.20
C PHE A 265 5.06 -14.88 -20.92
N PHE A 266 6.21 -14.46 -20.38
CA PHE A 266 7.03 -13.43 -21.01
C PHE A 266 7.73 -13.89 -22.27
N THR A 267 8.07 -15.17 -22.37
CA THR A 267 8.60 -15.75 -23.61
C THR A 267 7.57 -15.67 -24.73
N ASN A 268 6.33 -16.04 -24.45
CA ASN A 268 5.26 -15.93 -25.43
C ASN A 268 5.02 -14.47 -25.84
N LEU A 269 4.95 -13.55 -24.86
CA LEU A 269 4.76 -12.13 -25.13
C LEU A 269 5.87 -11.49 -25.97
N LEU A 270 7.09 -12.07 -25.95
CA LEU A 270 8.22 -11.58 -26.74
C LEU A 270 8.10 -11.97 -28.24
N PHE A 271 7.41 -13.07 -28.54
CA PHE A 271 7.30 -13.62 -29.89
C PHE A 271 5.92 -13.41 -30.55
N ASP A 272 4.95 -12.83 -29.81
CA ASP A 272 3.67 -12.35 -30.33
C ASP A 272 3.80 -10.92 -30.92
#